data_d2978cf81f276e09d65082b31f32a619
#
_entry.id   d2978cf81f276e09d65082b31f32a619
#
_cell.length_a   1.000
_cell.length_b   1.000
_cell.length_c   1.000
_cell.angle_alpha   90.00
_cell.angle_beta   90.00
_cell.angle_gamma   90.00
#
_symmetry.space_group_name_H-M   'P 1'
#
loop_
_entity.id
_entity.type
_entity.pdbx_description
1 polymer ?
#
loop_
_entity_poly.entity_id
_entity_poly.type
_entity_poly.pdbx_seq_one_letter_code
_entity_poly.pdbx_strand_id
1 'polypeptide(L)'
;MTDFSPREIVSELDRYIVGQADAKRAVSIALRNRWRRLQLDAGLREEVLPKNILMIGPTGVGKTEIARRLAKLAGAPFLKVEATKFTEVGYVGRDVEQIIRDLVEVAIVQVRERKRKDVAARAQLAAEERVLDALVGANSSAATRDSFRRKLRAGELNDKEIEIETQSSGGGFPMFEIPGMPGAQMGAISIGDIFGKLGGRTKTRRVTVESSHDILIAEESDKLLDNDQLVQEAISVVENNGIVFLDEIDKICVRENRHGGDVSREGVQRDLLPLIEGTTVSTKHGAVKTDHILFIASGAFHIAKPSDLLPELQGRLPIRVELQALTRDDMRRILTEPEASLIKQYVALMKTEGVTLDITDDAIDALADIAVAVNSTVENISARRLQTVMERVLDEISFTASDRSGETMRVDAAYVQQHIGDLAKNADLSRFIL
;
A
#
# COMPACT_ATOMS: atom_id res chain seq x y z
N MET A 1 -4.22 17.40 -5.76
CA MET A 1 -4.75 17.35 -4.37
C MET A 1 -6.24 17.55 -4.41
N THR A 2 -7.01 16.71 -3.73
CA THR A 2 -8.46 16.84 -3.63
C THR A 2 -8.84 18.08 -2.80
N ASP A 3 -9.85 18.80 -3.25
CA ASP A 3 -10.30 20.06 -2.64
C ASP A 3 -11.24 19.86 -1.44
N PHE A 4 -11.21 18.68 -0.85
CA PHE A 4 -12.08 18.31 0.28
C PHE A 4 -11.84 19.16 1.52
N SER A 5 -12.92 19.61 2.12
CA SER A 5 -12.92 20.21 3.46
C SER A 5 -12.58 19.14 4.53
N PRO A 6 -12.15 19.54 5.73
CA PRO A 6 -11.90 18.57 6.82
C PRO A 6 -13.10 17.68 7.14
N ARG A 7 -14.34 18.21 7.05
CA ARG A 7 -15.56 17.43 7.29
C ARG A 7 -15.79 16.37 6.22
N GLU A 8 -15.56 16.71 4.97
CA GLU A 8 -15.67 15.75 3.86
C GLU A 8 -14.59 14.66 3.96
N ILE A 9 -13.35 15.02 4.36
CA ILE A 9 -12.29 14.03 4.62
C ILE A 9 -12.71 13.06 5.74
N VAL A 10 -13.30 13.57 6.84
CA VAL A 10 -13.82 12.71 7.92
C VAL A 10 -14.92 11.80 7.39
N SER A 11 -15.88 12.33 6.62
CA SER A 11 -16.96 11.56 6.02
C SER A 11 -16.44 10.43 5.11
N GLU A 12 -15.42 10.72 4.31
CA GLU A 12 -14.78 9.68 3.47
C GLU A 12 -14.05 8.62 4.31
N LEU A 13 -13.42 9.01 5.42
CA LEU A 13 -12.81 8.06 6.35
C LEU A 13 -13.87 7.22 7.07
N ASP A 14 -15.04 7.77 7.38
CA ASP A 14 -16.17 7.08 8.02
C ASP A 14 -16.69 5.90 7.17
N ARG A 15 -16.54 5.96 5.86
CA ARG A 15 -16.91 4.86 4.95
C ARG A 15 -16.09 3.59 5.17
N TYR A 16 -14.93 3.68 5.81
CA TYR A 16 -13.99 2.56 5.97
C TYR A 16 -13.61 2.28 7.41
N ILE A 17 -13.75 3.24 8.30
CA ILE A 17 -13.21 3.17 9.66
C ILE A 17 -14.34 3.51 10.64
N VAL A 18 -14.63 2.59 11.51
CA VAL A 18 -15.63 2.76 12.57
C VAL A 18 -15.01 3.52 13.75
N GLY A 19 -15.74 4.47 14.33
CA GLY A 19 -15.30 5.23 15.49
C GLY A 19 -14.10 6.14 15.24
N GLN A 20 -13.23 6.31 16.23
CA GLN A 20 -11.94 7.03 16.18
C GLN A 20 -12.07 8.50 15.70
N ALA A 21 -13.10 9.21 16.17
CA ALA A 21 -13.46 10.56 15.70
C ALA A 21 -12.30 11.56 15.83
N ASP A 22 -11.58 11.55 16.96
CA ASP A 22 -10.48 12.49 17.22
C ASP A 22 -9.30 12.25 16.28
N ALA A 23 -8.96 10.98 16.01
CA ALA A 23 -7.91 10.62 15.07
C ALA A 23 -8.27 11.06 13.64
N LYS A 24 -9.49 10.79 13.18
CA LYS A 24 -9.99 11.23 11.87
C LYS A 24 -9.96 12.75 11.74
N ARG A 25 -10.39 13.47 12.78
CA ARG A 25 -10.36 14.93 12.82
C ARG A 25 -8.93 15.47 12.71
N ALA A 26 -8.00 14.93 13.50
CA ALA A 26 -6.60 15.36 13.50
C ALA A 26 -5.94 15.18 12.13
N VAL A 27 -6.08 14.00 11.51
CA VAL A 27 -5.50 13.73 10.19
C VAL A 27 -6.17 14.54 9.09
N SER A 28 -7.48 14.81 9.19
CA SER A 28 -8.19 15.65 8.21
C SER A 28 -7.73 17.10 8.24
N ILE A 29 -7.48 17.64 9.44
CA ILE A 29 -6.91 18.98 9.62
C ILE A 29 -5.48 19.04 9.06
N ALA A 30 -4.66 18.03 9.35
CA ALA A 30 -3.29 17.95 8.85
C ALA A 30 -3.25 17.93 7.31
N LEU A 31 -4.12 17.13 6.67
CA LEU A 31 -4.24 17.09 5.22
C LEU A 31 -4.70 18.44 4.64
N ARG A 32 -5.76 19.06 5.24
CA ARG A 32 -6.26 20.34 4.76
C ARG A 32 -5.23 21.46 4.93
N ASN A 33 -4.43 21.44 5.99
CA ASN A 33 -3.36 22.43 6.19
C ASN A 33 -2.28 22.34 5.10
N ARG A 34 -2.00 21.13 4.56
CA ARG A 34 -1.11 20.99 3.39
C ARG A 34 -1.70 21.66 2.15
N TRP A 35 -3.00 21.48 1.90
CA TRP A 35 -3.67 22.17 0.81
C TRP A 35 -3.64 23.68 1.00
N ARG A 36 -3.94 24.18 2.24
CA ARG A 36 -3.86 25.61 2.57
C ARG A 36 -2.47 26.17 2.35
N ARG A 37 -1.43 25.44 2.74
CA ARG A 37 -0.05 25.82 2.54
C ARG A 37 0.27 26.09 1.07
N LEU A 38 -0.21 25.25 0.16
CA LEU A 38 0.01 25.41 -1.28
C LEU A 38 -0.67 26.64 -1.89
N GLN A 39 -1.64 27.23 -1.17
CA GLN A 39 -2.31 28.47 -1.58
C GLN A 39 -1.59 29.73 -1.08
N LEU A 40 -0.57 29.58 -0.24
CA LEU A 40 0.21 30.69 0.28
C LEU A 40 1.20 31.21 -0.77
N ASP A 41 1.62 32.47 -0.60
CA ASP A 41 2.76 33.00 -1.35
C ASP A 41 4.05 32.21 -1.07
N ALA A 42 5.06 32.38 -1.95
CA ALA A 42 6.27 31.55 -1.90
C ALA A 42 7.02 31.68 -0.57
N GLY A 43 7.10 32.88 0.04
CA GLY A 43 7.83 33.11 1.27
C GLY A 43 7.17 32.39 2.46
N LEU A 44 5.87 32.62 2.66
CA LEU A 44 5.12 31.95 3.75
C LEU A 44 4.98 30.45 3.53
N ARG A 45 4.94 29.99 2.28
CA ARG A 45 4.86 28.55 1.96
C ARG A 45 6.05 27.78 2.46
N GLU A 46 7.23 28.32 2.42
CA GLU A 46 8.46 27.68 2.89
C GLU A 46 8.50 27.60 4.42
N GLU A 47 7.96 28.60 5.11
CA GLU A 47 7.96 28.69 6.58
C GLU A 47 6.89 27.79 7.24
N VAL A 48 5.83 27.41 6.51
CA VAL A 48 4.76 26.59 7.07
C VAL A 48 5.10 25.11 7.01
N LEU A 49 5.59 24.59 8.11
CA LEU A 49 5.92 23.17 8.27
C LEU A 49 4.67 22.30 8.55
N PRO A 50 4.67 21.03 8.14
CA PRO A 50 3.61 20.09 8.47
C PRO A 50 3.54 19.87 9.99
N LYS A 51 2.33 19.62 10.50
CA LYS A 51 2.14 19.22 11.90
C LYS A 51 2.12 17.69 11.96
N ASN A 52 3.25 17.11 12.30
CA ASN A 52 3.38 15.66 12.44
C ASN A 52 2.51 15.13 13.59
N ILE A 53 2.09 13.87 13.47
CA ILE A 53 1.08 13.27 14.34
C ILE A 53 1.68 12.07 15.05
N LEU A 54 1.42 11.94 16.35
CA LEU A 54 1.65 10.73 17.14
C LEU A 54 0.30 10.09 17.44
N MET A 55 0.05 8.91 16.88
CA MET A 55 -1.13 8.08 17.14
C MET A 55 -0.81 7.06 18.22
N ILE A 56 -1.53 7.13 19.33
CA ILE A 56 -1.38 6.26 20.49
C ILE A 56 -2.60 5.37 20.60
N GLY A 57 -2.43 4.10 20.90
CA GLY A 57 -3.56 3.20 21.14
C GLY A 57 -3.27 1.74 20.81
N PRO A 58 -4.15 0.81 21.24
CA PRO A 58 -3.93 -0.62 21.08
C PRO A 58 -3.69 -1.06 19.64
N THR A 59 -3.13 -2.26 19.48
CA THR A 59 -2.96 -2.87 18.16
C THR A 59 -4.34 -3.19 17.55
N GLY A 60 -4.51 -2.99 16.24
CA GLY A 60 -5.74 -3.38 15.54
C GLY A 60 -6.92 -2.40 15.64
N VAL A 61 -6.74 -1.20 16.22
CA VAL A 61 -7.81 -0.17 16.32
C VAL A 61 -7.91 0.76 15.11
N GLY A 62 -7.13 0.53 14.05
CA GLY A 62 -7.25 1.27 12.79
C GLY A 62 -6.19 2.35 12.53
N LYS A 63 -5.13 2.50 13.35
CA LYS A 63 -4.08 3.52 13.18
C LYS A 63 -3.51 3.56 11.76
N THR A 64 -3.02 2.43 11.27
CA THR A 64 -2.45 2.30 9.92
C THR A 64 -3.50 2.54 8.83
N GLU A 65 -4.74 2.07 9.04
CA GLU A 65 -5.81 2.21 8.06
C GLU A 65 -6.21 3.68 7.87
N ILE A 66 -6.30 4.44 8.95
CA ILE A 66 -6.54 5.90 8.91
C ILE A 66 -5.49 6.59 8.04
N ALA A 67 -4.20 6.33 8.29
CA ALA A 67 -3.12 6.96 7.54
C ALA A 67 -3.11 6.54 6.06
N ARG A 68 -3.34 5.26 5.77
CA ARG A 68 -3.40 4.73 4.40
C ARG A 68 -4.57 5.32 3.61
N ARG A 69 -5.76 5.41 4.21
CA ARG A 69 -6.94 6.01 3.56
C ARG A 69 -6.76 7.49 3.34
N LEU A 70 -6.18 8.19 4.31
CA LEU A 70 -5.83 9.60 4.16
C LEU A 70 -4.92 9.83 2.95
N ALA A 71 -3.86 9.04 2.84
CA ALA A 71 -2.91 9.15 1.73
C ALA A 71 -3.58 8.85 0.37
N LYS A 72 -4.46 7.84 0.31
CA LYS A 72 -5.24 7.51 -0.88
C LYS A 72 -6.16 8.66 -1.29
N LEU A 73 -6.86 9.28 -0.34
CA LEU A 73 -7.70 10.46 -0.57
C LEU A 73 -6.89 11.65 -1.09
N ALA A 74 -5.70 11.86 -0.53
CA ALA A 74 -4.80 12.92 -0.95
C ALA A 74 -4.16 12.68 -2.32
N GLY A 75 -4.20 11.45 -2.85
CA GLY A 75 -3.38 11.05 -3.99
C GLY A 75 -1.88 11.20 -3.70
N ALA A 76 -1.48 11.06 -2.44
CA ALA A 76 -0.13 11.28 -1.95
C ALA A 76 0.70 9.98 -1.96
N PRO A 77 2.00 10.05 -2.28
CA PRO A 77 2.90 8.93 -2.03
C PRO A 77 2.87 8.55 -0.55
N PHE A 78 2.69 7.26 -0.28
CA PHE A 78 2.56 6.73 1.07
C PHE A 78 3.51 5.57 1.30
N LEU A 79 4.31 5.67 2.35
CA LEU A 79 5.18 4.61 2.78
C LEU A 79 4.90 4.27 4.24
N LYS A 80 4.62 2.99 4.52
CA LYS A 80 4.58 2.44 5.87
C LYS A 80 5.90 1.74 6.17
N VAL A 81 6.52 2.11 7.29
CA VAL A 81 7.71 1.45 7.80
C VAL A 81 7.55 1.17 9.29
N GLU A 82 8.19 0.12 9.78
CA GLU A 82 8.27 -0.20 11.20
C GLU A 82 9.57 0.35 11.75
N ALA A 83 9.51 1.13 12.83
CA ALA A 83 10.68 1.75 13.44
C ALA A 83 11.74 0.73 13.90
N THR A 84 11.30 -0.48 14.23
CA THR A 84 12.15 -1.62 14.63
C THR A 84 13.02 -2.20 13.51
N LYS A 85 12.76 -1.85 12.25
CA LYS A 85 13.56 -2.32 11.09
C LYS A 85 14.83 -1.53 10.86
N PHE A 86 14.98 -0.41 11.54
CA PHE A 86 16.16 0.45 11.45
C PHE A 86 17.11 0.15 12.57
N THR A 87 18.39 0.39 12.28
CA THR A 87 19.47 0.32 13.24
C THR A 87 20.25 1.62 13.20
N GLU A 88 20.88 1.96 14.30
CA GLU A 88 21.77 3.13 14.39
C GLU A 88 22.83 3.10 13.29
N VAL A 89 23.13 4.25 12.70
CA VAL A 89 24.13 4.38 11.63
C VAL A 89 25.50 3.83 12.11
N GLY A 90 26.04 2.91 11.31
CA GLY A 90 27.31 2.22 11.63
C GLY A 90 27.15 0.78 12.13
N TYR A 91 25.93 0.33 12.45
CA TYR A 91 25.62 -1.07 12.72
C TYR A 91 25.02 -1.76 11.48
N VAL A 92 25.05 -3.09 11.45
CA VAL A 92 24.43 -3.86 10.36
C VAL A 92 22.90 -3.71 10.41
N GLY A 93 22.34 -2.98 9.45
CA GLY A 93 20.89 -2.74 9.35
C GLY A 93 20.55 -1.73 8.26
N ARG A 94 19.28 -1.34 8.20
CA ARG A 94 18.81 -0.33 7.27
C ARG A 94 18.97 1.07 7.87
N ASP A 95 19.59 1.95 7.10
CA ASP A 95 19.65 3.38 7.34
C ASP A 95 18.25 4.01 7.24
N VAL A 96 17.95 4.95 8.11
CA VAL A 96 16.65 5.67 8.14
C VAL A 96 16.40 6.49 6.87
N GLU A 97 17.43 6.95 6.15
CA GLU A 97 17.28 7.65 4.88
C GLU A 97 16.67 6.74 3.79
N GLN A 98 16.75 5.42 3.97
CA GLN A 98 16.09 4.46 3.06
C GLN A 98 14.58 4.70 2.98
N ILE A 99 13.96 5.26 4.02
CA ILE A 99 12.55 5.70 4.04
C ILE A 99 12.27 6.65 2.87
N ILE A 100 13.13 7.64 2.68
CA ILE A 100 12.94 8.65 1.65
C ILE A 100 13.25 8.08 0.26
N ARG A 101 14.29 7.23 0.16
CA ARG A 101 14.61 6.56 -1.10
C ARG A 101 13.44 5.67 -1.55
N ASP A 102 12.87 4.88 -0.66
CA ASP A 102 11.71 4.03 -0.95
C ASP A 102 10.46 4.86 -1.28
N LEU A 103 10.24 5.98 -0.59
CA LEU A 103 9.10 6.87 -0.86
C LEU A 103 9.18 7.48 -2.26
N VAL A 104 10.38 7.81 -2.75
CA VAL A 104 10.59 8.29 -4.12
C VAL A 104 10.25 7.22 -5.15
N GLU A 105 10.64 5.97 -4.92
CA GLU A 105 10.27 4.86 -5.82
C GLU A 105 8.74 4.70 -5.91
N VAL A 106 8.05 4.75 -4.77
CA VAL A 106 6.58 4.72 -4.73
C VAL A 106 5.99 5.89 -5.53
N ALA A 107 6.54 7.09 -5.37
CA ALA A 107 6.06 8.27 -6.08
C ALA A 107 6.28 8.18 -7.59
N ILE A 108 7.42 7.66 -8.04
CA ILE A 108 7.72 7.46 -9.47
C ILE A 108 6.68 6.52 -10.09
N VAL A 109 6.37 5.40 -9.44
CA VAL A 109 5.34 4.47 -9.92
C VAL A 109 3.97 5.18 -10.00
N GLN A 110 3.59 5.90 -8.96
CA GLN A 110 2.30 6.59 -8.88
C GLN A 110 2.17 7.71 -9.95
N VAL A 111 3.22 8.52 -10.14
CA VAL A 111 3.24 9.58 -11.15
C VAL A 111 3.19 8.97 -12.55
N ARG A 112 3.95 7.90 -12.80
CA ARG A 112 3.93 7.17 -14.07
C ARG A 112 2.55 6.64 -14.41
N GLU A 113 1.87 5.99 -13.47
CA GLU A 113 0.50 5.49 -13.67
C GLU A 113 -0.49 6.61 -13.99
N ARG A 114 -0.37 7.75 -13.30
CA ARG A 114 -1.20 8.93 -13.60
C ARG A 114 -0.93 9.46 -15.01
N LYS A 115 0.34 9.66 -15.37
CA LYS A 115 0.74 10.13 -16.69
C LYS A 115 0.36 9.18 -17.82
N ARG A 116 0.44 7.84 -17.59
CA ARG A 116 -0.04 6.85 -18.54
C ARG A 116 -1.54 7.01 -18.83
N LYS A 117 -2.35 7.32 -17.82
CA LYS A 117 -3.78 7.61 -18.02
C LYS A 117 -4.01 8.86 -18.86
N ASP A 118 -3.19 9.89 -18.67
CA ASP A 118 -3.29 11.14 -19.42
C ASP A 118 -2.97 10.94 -20.92
N VAL A 119 -2.06 10.02 -21.25
CA VAL A 119 -1.67 9.71 -22.63
C VAL A 119 -2.38 8.49 -23.22
N ALA A 120 -3.26 7.81 -22.45
CA ALA A 120 -3.87 6.53 -22.81
C ALA A 120 -4.55 6.54 -24.19
N ALA A 121 -5.31 7.57 -24.52
CA ALA A 121 -6.00 7.67 -25.82
C ALA A 121 -5.00 7.74 -27.01
N ARG A 122 -3.90 8.45 -26.84
CA ARG A 122 -2.83 8.55 -27.86
C ARG A 122 -2.06 7.23 -27.97
N ALA A 123 -1.76 6.60 -26.83
CA ALA A 123 -1.09 5.31 -26.78
C ALA A 123 -1.95 4.21 -27.42
N GLN A 124 -3.27 4.22 -27.19
CA GLN A 124 -4.19 3.29 -27.82
C GLN A 124 -4.21 3.38 -29.32
N LEU A 125 -4.21 4.61 -29.88
CA LEU A 125 -4.13 4.80 -31.33
C LEU A 125 -2.81 4.30 -31.89
N ALA A 126 -1.69 4.56 -31.22
CA ALA A 126 -0.38 4.08 -31.65
C ALA A 126 -0.28 2.54 -31.56
N ALA A 127 -0.81 1.94 -30.50
CA ALA A 127 -0.90 0.48 -30.34
C ALA A 127 -1.76 -0.16 -31.45
N GLU A 128 -2.92 0.43 -31.78
CA GLU A 128 -3.79 -0.04 -32.87
C GLU A 128 -3.02 -0.05 -34.22
N GLU A 129 -2.25 1.00 -34.52
CA GLU A 129 -1.42 1.04 -35.74
C GLU A 129 -0.36 -0.09 -35.75
N ARG A 130 0.30 -0.37 -34.63
CA ARG A 130 1.28 -1.47 -34.53
C ARG A 130 0.64 -2.84 -34.69
N VAL A 131 -0.58 -3.06 -34.17
CA VAL A 131 -1.34 -4.30 -34.38
C VAL A 131 -1.69 -4.44 -35.86
N LEU A 132 -2.10 -3.36 -36.53
CA LEU A 132 -2.38 -3.37 -37.97
C LEU A 132 -1.10 -3.66 -38.77
N ASP A 133 0.03 -3.10 -38.40
CA ASP A 133 1.32 -3.41 -39.04
C ASP A 133 1.67 -4.91 -38.92
N ALA A 134 1.44 -5.52 -37.75
CA ALA A 134 1.66 -6.95 -37.55
C ALA A 134 0.67 -7.84 -38.32
N LEU A 135 -0.56 -7.37 -38.54
CA LEU A 135 -1.60 -8.13 -39.25
C LEU A 135 -1.50 -8.08 -40.77
N VAL A 136 -1.18 -6.91 -41.34
CA VAL A 136 -1.26 -6.66 -42.78
C VAL A 136 0.03 -6.10 -43.41
N GLY A 137 1.04 -5.85 -42.55
CA GLY A 137 2.30 -5.23 -42.97
C GLY A 137 2.22 -3.70 -43.03
N ALA A 138 3.36 -3.06 -42.72
CA ALA A 138 3.49 -1.60 -42.66
C ALA A 138 3.18 -0.90 -44.01
N ASN A 139 3.40 -1.59 -45.12
CA ASN A 139 3.25 -1.05 -46.48
C ASN A 139 1.87 -1.38 -47.11
N SER A 140 0.91 -1.87 -46.32
CA SER A 140 -0.44 -2.19 -46.83
C SER A 140 -1.22 -0.96 -47.27
N SER A 141 -2.17 -1.16 -48.23
CA SER A 141 -2.99 -0.06 -48.73
C SER A 141 -3.91 0.52 -47.63
N ALA A 142 -4.24 1.82 -47.73
CA ALA A 142 -5.15 2.48 -46.78
C ALA A 142 -6.48 1.75 -46.68
N ALA A 143 -7.05 1.29 -47.81
CA ALA A 143 -8.30 0.54 -47.83
C ALA A 143 -8.23 -0.79 -47.09
N THR A 144 -7.08 -1.51 -47.20
CA THR A 144 -6.83 -2.75 -46.46
C THR A 144 -6.74 -2.46 -44.96
N ARG A 145 -5.96 -1.47 -44.55
CA ARG A 145 -5.83 -1.05 -43.16
C ARG A 145 -7.18 -0.68 -42.54
N ASP A 146 -8.00 0.11 -43.24
CA ASP A 146 -9.30 0.52 -42.74
C ASP A 146 -10.28 -0.66 -42.62
N SER A 147 -10.21 -1.65 -43.50
CA SER A 147 -10.99 -2.88 -43.39
C SER A 147 -10.58 -3.70 -42.15
N PHE A 148 -9.28 -3.89 -41.94
CA PHE A 148 -8.76 -4.62 -40.77
C PHE A 148 -8.98 -3.84 -39.47
N ARG A 149 -8.88 -2.51 -39.47
CA ARG A 149 -9.22 -1.66 -38.31
C ARG A 149 -10.66 -1.84 -37.86
N ARG A 150 -11.61 -1.92 -38.80
CA ARG A 150 -13.01 -2.18 -38.48
C ARG A 150 -13.21 -3.55 -37.85
N LYS A 151 -12.58 -4.60 -38.39
CA LYS A 151 -12.62 -5.96 -37.81
C LYS A 151 -11.94 -6.04 -36.44
N LEU A 152 -10.83 -5.34 -36.27
CA LEU A 152 -10.13 -5.25 -34.99
C LEU A 152 -11.01 -4.64 -33.90
N ARG A 153 -11.65 -3.51 -34.22
CA ARG A 153 -12.59 -2.83 -33.30
C ARG A 153 -13.88 -3.60 -33.04
N ALA A 154 -14.27 -4.47 -33.97
CA ALA A 154 -15.41 -5.39 -33.81
C ALA A 154 -15.05 -6.64 -32.99
N GLY A 155 -13.76 -6.85 -32.62
CA GLY A 155 -13.30 -8.04 -31.89
C GLY A 155 -13.17 -9.31 -32.74
N GLU A 156 -13.38 -9.24 -34.05
CA GLU A 156 -13.35 -10.41 -34.95
C GLU A 156 -11.96 -11.04 -35.10
N LEU A 157 -10.93 -10.36 -34.62
CA LEU A 157 -9.53 -10.78 -34.79
C LEU A 157 -8.86 -11.12 -33.44
N ASN A 158 -9.60 -11.12 -32.34
CA ASN A 158 -9.05 -11.26 -30.98
C ASN A 158 -8.19 -12.52 -30.78
N ASP A 159 -8.64 -13.65 -31.31
CA ASP A 159 -7.95 -14.95 -31.17
C ASP A 159 -6.79 -15.15 -32.16
N LYS A 160 -6.62 -14.21 -33.12
CA LYS A 160 -5.57 -14.33 -34.11
C LYS A 160 -4.20 -14.07 -33.48
N GLU A 161 -3.25 -14.97 -33.75
CA GLU A 161 -1.86 -14.80 -33.32
C GLU A 161 -1.12 -13.81 -34.24
N ILE A 162 -0.38 -12.92 -33.63
CA ILE A 162 0.52 -11.94 -34.28
C ILE A 162 1.89 -11.96 -33.62
N GLU A 163 2.90 -11.58 -34.38
CA GLU A 163 4.24 -11.36 -33.86
C GLU A 163 4.42 -9.86 -33.62
N ILE A 164 4.70 -9.49 -32.36
CA ILE A 164 4.99 -8.11 -31.97
C ILE A 164 6.43 -8.00 -31.52
N GLU A 165 7.08 -6.92 -31.92
CA GLU A 165 8.38 -6.54 -31.38
C GLU A 165 8.15 -5.69 -30.13
N THR A 166 8.65 -6.14 -28.99
CA THR A 166 8.61 -5.40 -27.72
C THR A 166 10.00 -5.04 -27.26
N GLN A 167 10.17 -3.83 -26.74
CA GLN A 167 11.43 -3.49 -26.09
C GLN A 167 11.60 -4.34 -24.86
N SER A 168 12.76 -5.02 -24.75
CA SER A 168 13.14 -5.67 -23.50
C SER A 168 13.38 -4.57 -22.48
N SER A 169 12.37 -4.29 -21.64
CA SER A 169 12.63 -3.52 -20.43
C SER A 169 13.68 -4.28 -19.65
N GLY A 170 14.85 -3.68 -19.51
CA GLY A 170 15.97 -4.24 -18.74
C GLY A 170 15.62 -4.31 -17.25
N GLY A 171 14.64 -5.13 -16.92
CA GLY A 171 14.44 -5.65 -15.59
C GLY A 171 15.58 -6.61 -15.34
N GLY A 172 16.59 -6.20 -14.58
CA GLY A 172 17.63 -7.08 -14.09
C GLY A 172 16.95 -8.29 -13.48
N PHE A 173 17.29 -9.47 -13.99
CA PHE A 173 17.01 -10.69 -13.25
C PHE A 173 17.53 -10.48 -11.83
N PRO A 174 16.78 -10.85 -10.78
CA PRO A 174 17.34 -10.90 -9.46
C PRO A 174 18.58 -11.81 -9.57
N MET A 175 19.75 -11.24 -9.29
CA MET A 175 20.98 -11.98 -9.15
C MET A 175 20.73 -12.97 -8.03
N PHE A 176 20.52 -14.23 -8.35
CA PHE A 176 20.54 -15.30 -7.37
C PHE A 176 21.97 -15.34 -6.84
N GLU A 177 22.19 -14.72 -5.69
CA GLU A 177 23.38 -15.02 -4.87
C GLU A 177 23.26 -16.48 -4.45
N ILE A 178 24.09 -17.31 -5.04
CA ILE A 178 24.28 -18.70 -4.58
C ILE A 178 25.04 -18.59 -3.25
N PRO A 179 24.45 -18.93 -2.11
CA PRO A 179 25.15 -18.90 -0.84
C PRO A 179 26.24 -19.97 -0.86
N GLY A 180 27.50 -19.58 -0.86
CA GLY A 180 28.58 -20.52 -0.62
C GLY A 180 29.86 -20.41 -1.46
N MET A 181 30.02 -19.41 -2.33
CA MET A 181 31.31 -19.21 -3.03
C MET A 181 31.80 -17.76 -2.89
N PRO A 182 32.62 -17.42 -1.90
CA PRO A 182 33.33 -16.16 -1.87
C PRO A 182 34.52 -16.28 -2.87
N GLY A 183 34.50 -15.44 -3.93
CA GLY A 183 35.69 -15.25 -4.73
C GLY A 183 35.64 -15.45 -6.25
N ALA A 184 34.48 -15.57 -6.87
CA ALA A 184 34.38 -15.62 -8.33
C ALA A 184 34.16 -14.23 -8.96
N GLN A 185 35.00 -13.26 -8.61
CA GLN A 185 35.24 -12.09 -9.43
C GLN A 185 36.38 -12.40 -10.37
N MET A 186 36.11 -12.98 -11.52
CA MET A 186 36.96 -12.81 -12.72
C MET A 186 36.31 -13.44 -13.94
N GLY A 187 36.02 -12.59 -14.95
CA GLY A 187 36.20 -12.95 -16.31
C GLY A 187 35.08 -13.67 -17.05
N ALA A 188 34.01 -12.95 -17.31
CA ALA A 188 33.33 -13.09 -18.60
C ALA A 188 32.70 -11.73 -18.97
N ILE A 189 33.53 -10.75 -19.29
CA ILE A 189 33.09 -9.64 -20.12
C ILE A 189 32.87 -10.22 -21.50
N SER A 190 31.66 -10.67 -21.75
CA SER A 190 31.26 -11.14 -23.09
C SER A 190 31.36 -9.92 -24.02
N ILE A 191 32.15 -10.05 -25.09
CA ILE A 191 32.24 -9.05 -26.19
C ILE A 191 30.84 -8.67 -26.71
N GLY A 192 29.81 -9.50 -26.47
CA GLY A 192 28.42 -9.21 -26.72
C GLY A 192 27.81 -8.08 -25.87
N ASP A 193 28.35 -7.80 -24.66
CA ASP A 193 27.83 -6.73 -23.78
C ASP A 193 28.32 -5.33 -24.17
N ILE A 194 29.44 -5.23 -24.89
CA ILE A 194 29.98 -3.95 -25.38
C ILE A 194 29.23 -3.49 -26.64
N PHE A 195 28.79 -4.42 -27.49
CA PHE A 195 27.98 -4.11 -28.68
C PHE A 195 26.47 -3.99 -28.37
N GLY A 196 25.99 -4.53 -27.25
CA GLY A 196 24.57 -4.48 -26.82
C GLY A 196 24.11 -3.13 -26.25
N LYS A 197 25.02 -2.20 -25.99
CA LYS A 197 24.68 -0.88 -25.43
C LYS A 197 24.22 0.16 -26.45
N LEU A 198 24.33 -0.14 -27.75
CA LEU A 198 23.92 0.79 -28.84
C LEU A 198 22.63 0.41 -29.57
N GLY A 199 21.98 -0.71 -29.26
CA GLY A 199 20.71 -1.08 -29.86
C GLY A 199 19.80 -1.70 -28.80
N GLY A 200 18.69 -1.08 -28.50
CA GLY A 200 17.68 -1.66 -27.62
C GLY A 200 17.33 -3.07 -28.12
N ARG A 201 17.53 -4.09 -27.27
CA ARG A 201 17.16 -5.48 -27.61
C ARG A 201 15.65 -5.55 -27.74
N THR A 202 15.14 -5.54 -28.97
CA THR A 202 13.77 -5.94 -29.25
C THR A 202 13.66 -7.46 -29.14
N LYS A 203 12.63 -7.94 -28.42
CA LYS A 203 12.25 -9.35 -28.42
C LYS A 203 10.95 -9.49 -29.21
N THR A 204 10.98 -10.34 -30.22
CA THR A 204 9.76 -10.76 -30.91
C THR A 204 8.98 -11.72 -30.02
N ARG A 205 7.71 -11.41 -29.76
CA ARG A 205 6.79 -12.26 -29.00
C ARG A 205 5.59 -12.61 -29.86
N ARG A 206 5.20 -13.88 -29.83
CA ARG A 206 3.99 -14.37 -30.46
C ARG A 206 2.87 -14.34 -29.42
N VAL A 207 1.81 -13.57 -29.70
CA VAL A 207 0.70 -13.34 -28.78
C VAL A 207 -0.60 -13.20 -29.58
N THR A 208 -1.74 -13.41 -28.93
CA THR A 208 -3.05 -13.11 -29.54
C THR A 208 -3.24 -11.59 -29.68
N VAL A 209 -4.03 -11.18 -30.65
CA VAL A 209 -4.39 -9.77 -30.86
C VAL A 209 -4.93 -9.16 -29.57
N GLU A 210 -5.81 -9.85 -28.85
CA GLU A 210 -6.37 -9.38 -27.59
C GLU A 210 -5.27 -9.10 -26.56
N SER A 211 -4.38 -10.07 -26.32
CA SER A 211 -3.26 -9.92 -25.36
C SER A 211 -2.22 -8.89 -25.82
N SER A 212 -2.09 -8.64 -27.11
CA SER A 212 -1.14 -7.66 -27.66
C SER A 212 -1.52 -6.22 -27.33
N HIS A 213 -2.82 -5.92 -27.23
CA HIS A 213 -3.30 -4.56 -26.96
C HIS A 213 -2.75 -4.00 -25.65
N ASP A 214 -2.89 -4.73 -24.55
CA ASP A 214 -2.42 -4.25 -23.24
C ASP A 214 -0.90 -4.03 -23.21
N ILE A 215 -0.17 -4.96 -23.85
CA ILE A 215 1.30 -4.88 -23.93
C ILE A 215 1.73 -3.65 -24.74
N LEU A 216 1.12 -3.44 -25.91
CA LEU A 216 1.48 -2.35 -26.79
C LEU A 216 1.02 -0.99 -26.27
N ILE A 217 -0.16 -0.90 -25.65
CA ILE A 217 -0.64 0.33 -25.00
C ILE A 217 0.32 0.75 -23.87
N ALA A 218 0.78 -0.21 -23.05
CA ALA A 218 1.74 0.08 -22.00
C ALA A 218 3.08 0.61 -22.57
N GLU A 219 3.59 -0.04 -23.61
CA GLU A 219 4.85 0.35 -24.26
C GLU A 219 4.73 1.72 -24.96
N GLU A 220 3.66 1.95 -25.72
CA GLU A 220 3.43 3.24 -26.38
C GLU A 220 3.18 4.36 -25.38
N SER A 221 2.50 4.07 -24.27
CA SER A 221 2.36 5.01 -23.15
C SER A 221 3.73 5.43 -22.61
N ASP A 222 4.63 4.45 -22.37
CA ASP A 222 5.96 4.75 -21.85
C ASP A 222 6.84 5.53 -22.83
N LYS A 223 6.70 5.30 -24.13
CA LYS A 223 7.39 6.10 -25.17
C LYS A 223 6.92 7.55 -25.22
N LEU A 224 5.66 7.80 -24.86
CA LEU A 224 5.08 9.14 -24.81
C LEU A 224 5.44 9.91 -23.55
N LEU A 225 6.04 9.25 -22.54
CA LEU A 225 6.46 9.86 -21.30
C LEU A 225 7.93 10.31 -21.35
N ASP A 226 8.18 11.53 -20.92
CA ASP A 226 9.51 12.03 -20.63
C ASP A 226 9.92 11.55 -19.23
N ASN A 227 10.88 10.61 -19.15
CA ASN A 227 11.33 10.04 -17.89
C ASN A 227 11.98 11.07 -16.96
N ASP A 228 12.68 12.03 -17.47
CA ASP A 228 13.36 13.06 -16.67
C ASP A 228 12.31 13.98 -16.01
N GLN A 229 11.32 14.42 -16.79
CA GLN A 229 10.20 15.20 -16.26
C GLN A 229 9.38 14.40 -15.26
N LEU A 230 9.16 13.10 -15.49
CA LEU A 230 8.44 12.22 -14.59
C LEU A 230 9.16 12.10 -13.23
N VAL A 231 10.48 11.93 -13.26
CA VAL A 231 11.29 11.84 -12.03
C VAL A 231 11.26 13.17 -11.27
N GLN A 232 11.44 14.31 -11.96
CA GLN A 232 11.37 15.62 -11.31
C GLN A 232 10.00 15.89 -10.69
N GLU A 233 8.92 15.53 -11.37
CA GLU A 233 7.56 15.61 -10.83
C GLU A 233 7.39 14.71 -9.62
N ALA A 234 7.91 13.47 -9.65
CA ALA A 234 7.85 12.54 -8.53
C ALA A 234 8.58 13.07 -7.30
N ILE A 235 9.78 13.64 -7.45
CA ILE A 235 10.53 14.29 -6.38
C ILE A 235 9.71 15.44 -5.78
N SER A 236 9.19 16.32 -6.62
CA SER A 236 8.36 17.45 -6.17
C SER A 236 7.10 16.98 -5.42
N VAL A 237 6.48 15.88 -5.88
CA VAL A 237 5.32 15.28 -5.22
C VAL A 237 5.70 14.69 -3.87
N VAL A 238 6.87 14.05 -3.73
CA VAL A 238 7.38 13.55 -2.45
C VAL A 238 7.62 14.69 -1.49
N GLU A 239 8.37 15.69 -1.89
CA GLU A 239 8.72 16.84 -1.05
C GLU A 239 7.49 17.59 -0.51
N ASN A 240 6.48 17.80 -1.35
CA ASN A 240 5.31 18.60 -0.98
C ASN A 240 4.13 17.79 -0.42
N ASN A 241 4.01 16.51 -0.82
CA ASN A 241 2.83 15.69 -0.55
C ASN A 241 3.14 14.32 0.09
N GLY A 242 4.41 13.92 0.23
CA GLY A 242 4.80 12.65 0.80
C GLY A 242 4.23 12.42 2.20
N ILE A 243 3.81 11.20 2.49
CA ILE A 243 3.33 10.76 3.82
C ILE A 243 4.11 9.53 4.23
N VAL A 244 4.78 9.60 5.37
CA VAL A 244 5.49 8.49 5.99
C VAL A 244 4.76 8.08 7.25
N PHE A 245 4.42 6.80 7.34
CA PHE A 245 3.81 6.21 8.53
C PHE A 245 4.86 5.36 9.25
N LEU A 246 5.31 5.83 10.42
CA LEU A 246 6.27 5.16 11.29
C LEU A 246 5.50 4.33 12.31
N ASP A 247 5.45 3.02 12.11
CA ASP A 247 4.76 2.10 13.02
C ASP A 247 5.70 1.61 14.12
N GLU A 248 5.13 1.19 15.25
CA GLU A 248 5.86 0.62 16.39
C GLU A 248 6.93 1.56 17.00
N ILE A 249 6.67 2.89 17.00
CA ILE A 249 7.60 3.87 17.55
C ILE A 249 7.87 3.65 19.06
N ASP A 250 6.90 3.07 19.78
CA ASP A 250 7.04 2.71 21.20
C ASP A 250 8.08 1.62 21.46
N LYS A 251 8.44 0.83 20.46
CA LYS A 251 9.44 -0.24 20.56
C LYS A 251 10.88 0.28 20.54
N ILE A 252 11.09 1.48 20.03
CA ILE A 252 12.40 2.16 20.04
C ILE A 252 12.54 3.16 21.19
N CYS A 253 11.56 3.24 22.11
CA CYS A 253 11.68 4.00 23.34
C CYS A 253 12.72 3.37 24.28
N VAL A 254 13.51 4.22 24.94
CA VAL A 254 14.52 3.81 25.93
C VAL A 254 13.83 3.53 27.25
N ARG A 255 14.22 2.44 27.93
CA ARG A 255 13.76 2.12 29.29
C ARG A 255 14.88 2.36 30.31
N GLU A 256 14.56 3.05 31.39
CA GLU A 256 15.51 3.44 32.45
C GLU A 256 16.29 2.27 33.12
N ASN A 257 15.91 0.99 32.89
CA ASN A 257 16.39 -0.15 33.68
C ASN A 257 17.09 -1.29 32.91
N ARG A 258 17.55 -1.11 31.65
CA ARG A 258 18.30 -2.16 30.93
C ARG A 258 19.57 -1.63 30.28
N HIS A 259 20.71 -2.06 30.78
CA HIS A 259 22.01 -1.79 30.17
C HIS A 259 22.25 -2.76 28.99
N GLY A 260 22.64 -2.23 27.83
CA GLY A 260 23.25 -2.99 26.73
C GLY A 260 22.48 -3.11 25.41
N GLY A 261 21.15 -2.90 25.37
CA GLY A 261 20.36 -2.91 24.11
C GLY A 261 19.68 -1.58 23.80
N ASP A 262 19.74 -0.66 24.74
CA ASP A 262 19.00 0.60 24.68
C ASP A 262 19.73 1.68 23.88
N VAL A 263 21.05 1.61 23.76
CA VAL A 263 21.87 2.55 22.97
C VAL A 263 21.47 2.53 21.49
N SER A 264 21.26 1.33 20.93
CA SER A 264 20.85 1.18 19.53
C SER A 264 19.45 1.73 19.24
N ARG A 265 18.54 1.69 20.23
CA ARG A 265 17.16 2.21 20.07
C ARG A 265 17.12 3.73 20.15
N GLU A 266 17.89 4.32 21.05
CA GLU A 266 18.08 5.77 21.14
C GLU A 266 18.76 6.30 19.86
N GLY A 267 19.74 5.58 19.32
CA GLY A 267 20.39 5.89 18.06
C GLY A 267 19.38 6.00 16.90
N VAL A 268 18.45 5.05 16.77
CA VAL A 268 17.40 5.12 15.75
C VAL A 268 16.52 6.38 15.90
N GLN A 269 16.17 6.78 17.15
CA GLN A 269 15.41 8.01 17.35
C GLN A 269 16.24 9.25 16.94
N ARG A 270 17.53 9.28 17.24
CA ARG A 270 18.44 10.37 16.82
C ARG A 270 18.60 10.43 15.31
N ASP A 271 18.66 9.28 14.63
CA ASP A 271 18.77 9.21 13.18
C ASP A 271 17.47 9.62 12.47
N LEU A 272 16.29 9.35 13.06
CA LEU A 272 14.99 9.80 12.56
C LEU A 272 14.77 11.31 12.70
N LEU A 273 15.42 11.94 13.67
CA LEU A 273 15.18 13.34 14.00
C LEU A 273 15.48 14.28 12.83
N PRO A 274 16.62 14.22 12.12
CA PRO A 274 16.89 15.06 10.96
C PRO A 274 15.84 14.90 9.85
N LEU A 275 15.34 13.67 9.62
CA LEU A 275 14.30 13.44 8.60
C LEU A 275 13.00 14.16 8.95
N ILE A 276 12.63 14.15 10.24
CA ILE A 276 11.37 14.74 10.72
C ILE A 276 11.50 16.26 10.89
N GLU A 277 12.71 16.77 11.15
CA GLU A 277 13.00 18.21 11.26
C GLU A 277 13.13 18.91 9.93
N GLY A 278 13.54 18.20 8.91
CA GLY A 278 13.86 18.72 7.58
C GLY A 278 15.35 18.55 7.28
N THR A 279 15.64 17.77 6.26
CA THR A 279 16.99 17.54 5.74
C THR A 279 16.93 17.23 4.25
N THR A 280 18.08 17.19 3.60
CA THR A 280 18.21 16.78 2.22
C THR A 280 18.81 15.38 2.13
N VAL A 281 18.04 14.43 1.58
CA VAL A 281 18.46 13.05 1.39
C VAL A 281 18.89 12.84 -0.06
N SER A 282 20.07 12.25 -0.24
CA SER A 282 20.57 11.86 -1.57
C SER A 282 19.93 10.55 -2.02
N THR A 283 19.34 10.57 -3.20
CA THR A 283 18.78 9.38 -3.87
C THR A 283 19.44 9.17 -5.24
N LYS A 284 19.24 8.00 -5.84
CA LYS A 284 19.71 7.76 -7.23
C LYS A 284 19.02 8.64 -8.27
N HIS A 285 17.92 9.29 -7.89
CA HIS A 285 17.13 10.17 -8.75
C HIS A 285 17.40 11.66 -8.52
N GLY A 286 18.20 11.99 -7.52
CA GLY A 286 18.52 13.35 -7.11
C GLY A 286 18.33 13.57 -5.62
N ALA A 287 18.56 14.80 -5.19
CA ALA A 287 18.38 15.23 -3.81
C ALA A 287 16.90 15.49 -3.51
N VAL A 288 16.44 15.10 -2.32
CA VAL A 288 15.04 15.22 -1.86
C VAL A 288 15.02 15.90 -0.51
N LYS A 289 14.27 16.99 -0.39
CA LYS A 289 14.05 17.71 0.87
C LYS A 289 12.90 17.10 1.65
N THR A 290 13.08 16.93 2.96
CA THR A 290 12.06 16.30 3.81
C THR A 290 11.18 17.27 4.58
N ASP A 291 11.46 18.59 4.51
CA ASP A 291 10.84 19.66 5.30
C ASP A 291 9.30 19.63 5.30
N HIS A 292 8.70 19.22 4.19
CA HIS A 292 7.25 19.23 4.04
C HIS A 292 6.61 17.85 3.91
N ILE A 293 7.38 16.78 4.16
CA ILE A 293 6.85 15.42 4.28
C ILE A 293 6.08 15.31 5.60
N LEU A 294 4.89 14.74 5.56
CA LEU A 294 4.09 14.48 6.77
C LEU A 294 4.51 13.16 7.39
N PHE A 295 5.00 13.22 8.61
CA PHE A 295 5.27 12.04 9.42
C PHE A 295 4.11 11.75 10.36
N ILE A 296 3.61 10.52 10.33
CA ILE A 296 2.60 10.02 11.26
C ILE A 296 3.25 8.85 12.00
N ALA A 297 3.65 9.08 13.24
CA ALA A 297 4.17 8.03 14.09
C ALA A 297 3.03 7.30 14.82
N SER A 298 3.19 6.01 15.07
CA SER A 298 2.19 5.18 15.72
C SER A 298 2.84 4.19 16.70
N GLY A 299 2.23 4.02 17.86
CA GLY A 299 2.65 3.06 18.85
C GLY A 299 1.50 2.60 19.73
N ALA A 300 1.65 1.43 20.33
CA ALA A 300 0.69 0.92 21.29
C ALA A 300 0.87 1.58 22.67
N PHE A 301 2.09 1.89 23.05
CA PHE A 301 2.46 2.49 24.32
C PHE A 301 1.93 1.77 25.57
N HIS A 302 1.83 0.42 25.50
CA HIS A 302 1.39 -0.40 26.64
C HIS A 302 2.43 -0.44 27.76
N ILE A 303 3.71 -0.44 27.39
CA ILE A 303 4.84 -0.59 28.33
C ILE A 303 5.66 0.70 28.37
N ALA A 304 6.01 1.25 27.22
CA ALA A 304 6.62 2.57 27.09
C ALA A 304 5.54 3.66 27.15
N LYS A 305 5.92 4.85 27.55
CA LYS A 305 5.07 6.05 27.52
C LYS A 305 5.53 6.98 26.39
N PRO A 306 4.67 7.85 25.86
CA PRO A 306 5.11 8.88 24.92
C PRO A 306 6.23 9.79 25.44
N SER A 307 6.33 9.94 26.77
CA SER A 307 7.42 10.66 27.45
C SER A 307 8.77 9.95 27.42
N ASP A 308 8.82 8.67 27.06
CA ASP A 308 10.05 7.89 26.94
C ASP A 308 10.70 8.04 25.54
N LEU A 309 10.06 8.76 24.62
CA LEU A 309 10.69 9.27 23.41
C LEU A 309 11.66 10.39 23.76
N LEU A 310 12.70 10.58 22.95
CA LEU A 310 13.60 11.72 23.10
C LEU A 310 12.82 13.04 23.09
N PRO A 311 13.14 14.01 23.98
CA PRO A 311 12.41 15.28 24.08
C PRO A 311 12.30 16.02 22.74
N GLU A 312 13.37 15.98 21.93
CA GLU A 312 13.44 16.59 20.62
C GLU A 312 12.39 15.96 19.67
N LEU A 313 12.31 14.63 19.67
CA LEU A 313 11.33 13.89 18.86
C LEU A 313 9.89 14.15 19.32
N GLN A 314 9.68 14.25 20.64
CA GLN A 314 8.38 14.63 21.19
C GLN A 314 7.94 16.02 20.70
N GLY A 315 8.85 16.98 20.63
CA GLY A 315 8.60 18.34 20.13
C GLY A 315 8.24 18.37 18.63
N ARG A 316 8.73 17.40 17.85
CA ARG A 316 8.47 17.28 16.42
C ARG A 316 7.19 16.50 16.08
N LEU A 317 6.55 15.89 17.08
CA LEU A 317 5.25 15.21 16.98
C LEU A 317 4.21 15.95 17.84
N PRO A 318 3.86 17.21 17.49
CA PRO A 318 3.05 18.09 18.33
C PRO A 318 1.59 17.67 18.43
N ILE A 319 1.06 16.95 17.44
CA ILE A 319 -0.31 16.46 17.46
C ILE A 319 -0.31 15.05 18.04
N ARG A 320 -0.89 14.91 19.24
CA ARG A 320 -1.05 13.60 19.89
C ARG A 320 -2.52 13.20 19.86
N VAL A 321 -2.78 11.99 19.37
CA VAL A 321 -4.13 11.45 19.22
C VAL A 321 -4.17 10.07 19.84
N GLU A 322 -5.09 9.89 20.77
CA GLU A 322 -5.37 8.59 21.38
C GLU A 322 -6.53 7.91 20.68
N LEU A 323 -6.28 6.70 20.16
CA LEU A 323 -7.29 5.84 19.60
C LEU A 323 -7.84 4.94 20.70
N GLN A 324 -9.16 4.93 20.83
CA GLN A 324 -9.85 4.16 21.85
C GLN A 324 -9.84 2.67 21.52
N ALA A 325 -9.84 1.84 22.57
CA ALA A 325 -10.08 0.41 22.43
C ALA A 325 -11.47 0.19 21.82
N LEU A 326 -11.59 -0.81 20.95
CA LEU A 326 -12.84 -1.13 20.28
C LEU A 326 -13.79 -1.85 21.24
N THR A 327 -15.03 -1.38 21.26
CA THR A 327 -16.13 -2.00 22.01
C THR A 327 -16.74 -3.19 21.22
N ARG A 328 -17.60 -3.94 21.86
CA ARG A 328 -18.40 -5.00 21.21
C ARG A 328 -19.21 -4.44 20.03
N ASP A 329 -19.84 -3.28 20.23
CA ASP A 329 -20.63 -2.62 19.20
C ASP A 329 -19.77 -2.13 18.04
N ASP A 330 -18.56 -1.66 18.32
CA ASP A 330 -17.60 -1.30 17.26
C ASP A 330 -17.20 -2.54 16.44
N MET A 331 -16.98 -3.69 17.07
CA MET A 331 -16.67 -4.95 16.38
C MET A 331 -17.79 -5.37 15.43
N ARG A 332 -19.06 -5.30 15.89
CA ARG A 332 -20.24 -5.55 15.06
C ARG A 332 -20.31 -4.60 13.87
N ARG A 333 -20.13 -3.31 14.12
CA ARG A 333 -20.14 -2.27 13.09
C ARG A 333 -19.02 -2.47 12.07
N ILE A 334 -17.82 -2.87 12.50
CA ILE A 334 -16.68 -3.17 11.61
C ILE A 334 -16.99 -4.33 10.66
N LEU A 335 -17.77 -5.31 11.09
CA LEU A 335 -18.19 -6.41 10.22
C LEU A 335 -19.18 -5.98 9.13
N THR A 336 -19.98 -4.92 9.35
CA THR A 336 -21.13 -4.58 8.51
C THR A 336 -21.02 -3.25 7.78
N GLU A 337 -20.64 -2.15 8.47
CA GLU A 337 -20.74 -0.79 7.96
C GLU A 337 -19.71 -0.45 6.87
N PRO A 338 -18.41 -0.76 7.01
CA PRO A 338 -17.41 -0.36 6.01
C PRO A 338 -17.78 -0.82 4.59
N GLU A 339 -17.45 0.00 3.59
CA GLU A 339 -17.68 -0.35 2.19
C GLU A 339 -17.03 -1.68 1.80
N ALA A 340 -15.86 -1.96 2.32
CA ALA A 340 -15.15 -3.21 2.17
C ALA A 340 -15.13 -3.98 3.50
N SER A 341 -16.30 -4.15 4.16
CA SER A 341 -16.38 -4.94 5.40
C SER A 341 -16.01 -6.40 5.15
N LEU A 342 -15.55 -7.10 6.20
CA LEU A 342 -15.15 -8.51 6.07
C LEU A 342 -16.29 -9.37 5.51
N ILE A 343 -17.51 -9.18 5.98
CA ILE A 343 -18.69 -9.90 5.45
C ILE A 343 -18.85 -9.70 3.96
N LYS A 344 -18.79 -8.45 3.47
CA LYS A 344 -18.91 -8.16 2.05
C LYS A 344 -17.78 -8.79 1.23
N GLN A 345 -16.56 -8.85 1.79
CA GLN A 345 -15.43 -9.50 1.14
C GLN A 345 -15.66 -11.01 0.99
N TYR A 346 -16.06 -11.71 2.04
CA TYR A 346 -16.30 -13.16 1.98
C TYR A 346 -17.52 -13.51 1.11
N VAL A 347 -18.60 -12.72 1.16
CA VAL A 347 -19.74 -12.88 0.24
C VAL A 347 -19.30 -12.74 -1.21
N ALA A 348 -18.45 -11.75 -1.51
CA ALA A 348 -17.94 -11.56 -2.87
C ALA A 348 -17.01 -12.71 -3.29
N LEU A 349 -16.15 -13.21 -2.39
CA LEU A 349 -15.27 -14.37 -2.66
C LEU A 349 -16.07 -15.63 -2.96
N MET A 350 -17.05 -15.97 -2.14
CA MET A 350 -17.90 -17.16 -2.35
C MET A 350 -18.71 -17.05 -3.64
N LYS A 351 -19.13 -15.84 -4.00
CA LYS A 351 -19.84 -15.61 -5.26
C LYS A 351 -18.99 -15.93 -6.50
N THR A 352 -17.66 -15.84 -6.44
CA THR A 352 -16.80 -16.23 -7.58
C THR A 352 -16.86 -17.72 -7.89
N GLU A 353 -17.17 -18.54 -6.88
CA GLU A 353 -17.39 -20.00 -7.00
C GLU A 353 -18.88 -20.34 -7.26
N GLY A 354 -19.74 -19.32 -7.43
CA GLY A 354 -21.16 -19.50 -7.61
C GLY A 354 -21.94 -19.82 -6.33
N VAL A 355 -21.31 -19.71 -5.16
CA VAL A 355 -21.95 -19.95 -3.85
C VAL A 355 -22.52 -18.63 -3.32
N THR A 356 -23.78 -18.66 -2.87
CA THR A 356 -24.42 -17.55 -2.17
C THR A 356 -24.21 -17.72 -0.65
N LEU A 357 -23.46 -16.80 -0.05
CA LEU A 357 -23.22 -16.80 1.40
C LEU A 357 -24.21 -15.85 2.09
N ASP A 358 -25.09 -16.39 2.94
CA ASP A 358 -26.07 -15.66 3.74
C ASP A 358 -25.65 -15.66 5.21
N ILE A 359 -25.15 -14.53 5.70
CA ILE A 359 -24.72 -14.37 7.11
C ILE A 359 -25.80 -13.56 7.84
N THR A 360 -26.43 -14.19 8.83
CA THR A 360 -27.55 -13.59 9.56
C THR A 360 -27.08 -12.59 10.63
N ASP A 361 -27.97 -11.68 11.05
CA ASP A 361 -27.64 -10.68 12.08
C ASP A 361 -27.21 -11.29 13.42
N ASP A 362 -27.83 -12.42 13.82
CA ASP A 362 -27.44 -13.16 15.03
C ASP A 362 -26.07 -13.83 14.91
N ALA A 363 -25.67 -14.25 13.69
CA ALA A 363 -24.30 -14.71 13.44
C ALA A 363 -23.28 -13.57 13.59
N ILE A 364 -23.62 -12.38 13.09
CA ILE A 364 -22.75 -11.18 13.21
C ILE A 364 -22.56 -10.82 14.69
N ASP A 365 -23.63 -10.88 15.48
CA ASP A 365 -23.57 -10.65 16.91
C ASP A 365 -22.70 -11.72 17.61
N ALA A 366 -22.86 -13.00 17.28
CA ALA A 366 -22.04 -14.09 17.80
C ALA A 366 -20.56 -13.94 17.45
N LEU A 367 -20.24 -13.54 16.22
CA LEU A 367 -18.86 -13.28 15.77
C LEU A 367 -18.20 -12.14 16.57
N ALA A 368 -18.96 -11.05 16.81
CA ALA A 368 -18.48 -9.93 17.61
C ALA A 368 -18.24 -10.33 19.08
N ASP A 369 -19.16 -11.09 19.67
CA ASP A 369 -19.07 -11.58 21.04
C ASP A 369 -17.86 -12.51 21.22
N ILE A 370 -17.63 -13.43 20.29
CA ILE A 370 -16.48 -14.34 20.31
C ILE A 370 -15.18 -13.55 20.17
N ALA A 371 -15.10 -12.58 19.23
CA ALA A 371 -13.90 -11.77 19.05
C ALA A 371 -13.53 -10.98 20.31
N VAL A 372 -14.52 -10.43 21.01
CA VAL A 372 -14.32 -9.74 22.29
C VAL A 372 -13.89 -10.71 23.39
N ALA A 373 -14.56 -11.86 23.50
CA ALA A 373 -14.22 -12.87 24.50
C ALA A 373 -12.79 -13.38 24.35
N VAL A 374 -12.38 -13.69 23.12
CA VAL A 374 -11.00 -14.13 22.86
C VAL A 374 -9.98 -13.00 23.10
N ASN A 375 -10.28 -11.75 22.71
CA ASN A 375 -9.42 -10.61 23.02
C ASN A 375 -9.26 -10.35 24.54
N SER A 376 -10.21 -10.79 25.37
CA SER A 376 -10.12 -10.65 26.82
C SER A 376 -9.34 -11.79 27.50
N THR A 377 -9.25 -12.95 26.87
CA THR A 377 -8.61 -14.16 27.43
C THR A 377 -7.20 -14.39 26.90
N VAL A 378 -6.91 -13.87 25.71
CA VAL A 378 -5.61 -14.00 25.03
C VAL A 378 -5.06 -12.58 24.74
N GLU A 379 -4.01 -12.46 23.93
CA GLU A 379 -3.48 -11.17 23.50
C GLU A 379 -4.55 -10.37 22.73
N ASN A 380 -4.80 -9.14 23.19
CA ASN A 380 -5.78 -8.26 22.55
C ASN A 380 -5.21 -7.66 21.25
N ILE A 381 -5.69 -8.16 20.12
CA ILE A 381 -5.38 -7.66 18.78
C ILE A 381 -6.54 -6.88 18.15
N SER A 382 -7.53 -6.52 18.94
CA SER A 382 -8.72 -5.73 18.57
C SER A 382 -9.41 -6.28 17.30
N ALA A 383 -9.68 -5.41 16.30
CA ALA A 383 -10.41 -5.80 15.09
C ALA A 383 -9.70 -6.86 14.22
N ARG A 384 -8.39 -7.07 14.36
CA ARG A 384 -7.70 -8.17 13.65
C ARG A 384 -8.25 -9.53 14.04
N ARG A 385 -8.79 -9.67 15.28
CA ARG A 385 -9.43 -10.89 15.74
C ARG A 385 -10.65 -11.28 14.91
N LEU A 386 -11.38 -10.30 14.38
CA LEU A 386 -12.54 -10.56 13.52
C LEU A 386 -12.16 -11.35 12.27
N GLN A 387 -10.99 -11.06 11.68
CA GLN A 387 -10.52 -11.80 10.52
C GLN A 387 -10.23 -13.26 10.85
N THR A 388 -9.46 -13.52 11.93
CA THR A 388 -9.16 -14.92 12.34
C THR A 388 -10.40 -15.70 12.71
N VAL A 389 -11.35 -15.06 13.39
CA VAL A 389 -12.65 -15.67 13.73
C VAL A 389 -13.44 -15.99 12.46
N MET A 390 -13.55 -15.04 11.52
CA MET A 390 -14.25 -15.25 10.25
C MET A 390 -13.62 -16.36 9.40
N GLU A 391 -12.30 -16.36 9.26
CA GLU A 391 -11.59 -17.42 8.52
C GLU A 391 -11.89 -18.79 9.11
N ARG A 392 -11.90 -18.91 10.42
CA ARG A 392 -12.16 -20.18 11.09
C ARG A 392 -13.62 -20.65 10.93
N VAL A 393 -14.59 -19.74 11.04
CA VAL A 393 -16.01 -20.06 10.81
C VAL A 393 -16.26 -20.51 9.38
N LEU A 394 -15.61 -19.88 8.42
CA LEU A 394 -15.85 -20.12 7.00
C LEU A 394 -14.90 -21.14 6.37
N ASP A 395 -14.01 -21.74 7.13
CA ASP A 395 -12.97 -22.67 6.66
C ASP A 395 -13.57 -23.81 5.82
N GLU A 396 -14.56 -24.52 6.34
CA GLU A 396 -15.21 -25.64 5.64
C GLU A 396 -16.03 -25.18 4.42
N ILE A 397 -16.72 -24.04 4.54
CA ILE A 397 -17.46 -23.45 3.41
C ILE A 397 -16.48 -23.08 2.30
N SER A 398 -15.37 -22.42 2.63
CA SER A 398 -14.36 -22.03 1.66
C SER A 398 -13.69 -23.22 1.01
N PHE A 399 -13.41 -24.29 1.75
CA PHE A 399 -12.78 -25.51 1.23
C PHE A 399 -13.70 -26.25 0.24
N THR A 400 -15.00 -26.26 0.49
CA THR A 400 -15.96 -27.01 -0.34
C THR A 400 -16.69 -26.13 -1.36
N ALA A 401 -16.40 -24.84 -1.46
CA ALA A 401 -17.13 -23.87 -2.30
C ALA A 401 -17.17 -24.26 -3.78
N SER A 402 -16.06 -24.74 -4.34
CA SER A 402 -15.98 -25.18 -5.73
C SER A 402 -16.93 -26.33 -6.09
N ASP A 403 -17.27 -27.17 -5.10
CA ASP A 403 -18.15 -28.34 -5.29
C ASP A 403 -19.63 -28.00 -5.08
N ARG A 404 -19.93 -26.80 -4.60
CA ARG A 404 -21.25 -26.34 -4.18
C ARG A 404 -21.79 -25.17 -4.99
N SER A 405 -21.37 -25.05 -6.24
CA SER A 405 -21.83 -23.98 -7.13
C SER A 405 -23.37 -24.01 -7.28
N GLY A 406 -24.00 -22.86 -7.11
CA GLY A 406 -25.47 -22.70 -7.13
C GLY A 406 -26.15 -22.87 -5.78
N GLU A 407 -25.42 -23.28 -4.71
CA GLU A 407 -26.00 -23.41 -3.39
C GLU A 407 -26.03 -22.11 -2.61
N THR A 408 -26.97 -22.04 -1.66
CA THR A 408 -27.00 -20.96 -0.64
C THR A 408 -26.57 -21.53 0.69
N MET A 409 -25.45 -21.01 1.20
CA MET A 409 -24.89 -21.38 2.50
C MET A 409 -25.31 -20.35 3.55
N ARG A 410 -26.11 -20.78 4.52
CA ARG A 410 -26.57 -19.93 5.60
C ARG A 410 -25.67 -20.11 6.85
N VAL A 411 -25.17 -18.99 7.33
CA VAL A 411 -24.37 -18.91 8.57
C VAL A 411 -25.20 -18.15 9.60
N ASP A 412 -25.70 -18.86 10.60
CA ASP A 412 -26.42 -18.31 11.75
C ASP A 412 -25.61 -18.46 13.05
N ALA A 413 -26.12 -17.96 14.17
CA ALA A 413 -25.44 -18.03 15.46
C ALA A 413 -25.13 -19.46 15.87
N ALA A 414 -26.00 -20.43 15.55
CA ALA A 414 -25.80 -21.86 15.90
C ALA A 414 -24.60 -22.41 15.09
N TYR A 415 -24.50 -22.09 13.81
CA TYR A 415 -23.36 -22.46 12.98
C TYR A 415 -22.05 -21.89 13.52
N VAL A 416 -22.03 -20.61 13.90
CA VAL A 416 -20.85 -19.95 14.50
C VAL A 416 -20.43 -20.64 15.78
N GLN A 417 -21.39 -20.95 16.70
CA GLN A 417 -21.12 -21.64 17.97
C GLN A 417 -20.58 -23.05 17.75
N GLN A 418 -21.10 -23.78 16.77
CA GLN A 418 -20.65 -25.12 16.43
C GLN A 418 -19.20 -25.16 15.98
N HIS A 419 -18.75 -24.16 15.17
CA HIS A 419 -17.42 -24.17 14.58
C HIS A 419 -16.35 -23.54 15.48
N ILE A 420 -16.72 -22.60 16.36
CA ILE A 420 -15.76 -21.87 17.20
C ILE A 420 -16.11 -21.87 18.68
N GLY A 421 -17.35 -22.15 19.08
CA GLY A 421 -17.80 -21.96 20.45
C GLY A 421 -16.94 -22.67 21.50
N ASP A 422 -16.45 -23.87 21.23
CA ASP A 422 -15.59 -24.63 22.14
C ASP A 422 -14.13 -24.16 22.10
N LEU A 423 -13.65 -23.68 20.95
CA LEU A 423 -12.31 -23.06 20.80
C LEU A 423 -12.21 -21.74 21.56
N ALA A 424 -13.27 -20.94 21.54
CA ALA A 424 -13.31 -19.65 22.24
C ALA A 424 -13.31 -19.79 23.76
N LYS A 425 -13.83 -20.93 24.29
CA LYS A 425 -13.87 -21.25 25.74
C LYS A 425 -12.56 -21.83 26.28
N ASN A 426 -11.71 -22.37 25.40
CA ASN A 426 -10.45 -22.98 25.78
C ASN A 426 -9.28 -22.03 25.49
N ALA A 427 -8.73 -21.38 26.54
CA ALA A 427 -7.67 -20.41 26.45
C ALA A 427 -6.40 -20.96 25.80
N ASP A 428 -6.06 -22.22 25.95
CA ASP A 428 -4.89 -22.85 25.34
C ASP A 428 -5.11 -23.08 23.85
N LEU A 429 -6.29 -23.54 23.44
CA LEU A 429 -6.62 -23.75 22.03
C LEU A 429 -6.79 -22.42 21.28
N SER A 430 -7.45 -21.45 21.89
CA SER A 430 -7.62 -20.12 21.26
C SER A 430 -6.30 -19.38 21.07
N ARG A 431 -5.29 -19.66 21.89
CA ARG A 431 -3.94 -19.07 21.76
C ARG A 431 -3.17 -19.55 20.52
N PHE A 432 -3.48 -20.77 20.04
CA PHE A 432 -2.79 -21.38 18.89
C PHE A 432 -3.62 -21.38 17.61
N ILE A 433 -4.94 -21.22 17.71
CA ILE A 433 -5.86 -21.41 16.58
C ILE A 433 -6.61 -20.13 16.21
N LEU A 434 -6.83 -19.24 17.17
CA LEU A 434 -7.47 -17.94 17.01
C LEU A 434 -6.49 -16.80 17.35
#